data_73eef76a200b9112cabe6bc5a1e35edf
#
_entry.id   73eef76a200b9112cabe6bc5a1e35edf
#
_cell.length_a   1.000
_cell.length_b   1.000
_cell.length_c   1.000
_cell.angle_alpha   90.00
_cell.angle_beta   90.00
_cell.angle_gamma   90.00
#
_symmetry.space_group_name_H-M   'P 1'
#
loop_
_entity.id
_entity.type
_entity.pdbx_description
1 polymer ?
#
loop_
_entity_poly.entity_id
_entity_poly.type
_entity_poly.pdbx_seq_one_letter_code
_entity_poly.pdbx_strand_id
1 'polypeptide(L)'
;MKRRTLKRLTNHLCGELFAECVVMSHIHKDKQQQIDQMMAKILNTQDGLIMRLSHVEPGNVKGFFKKYNQDLYAQEKETAQMIREL
;
A
#
# COMPACT_ATOMS: atom_id res chain seq x y z
N MET A 1 -15.48 6.90 8.96
CA MET A 1 -15.02 6.77 7.56
C MET A 1 -15.68 5.55 6.92
N LYS A 2 -16.16 5.71 5.70
CA LYS A 2 -16.88 4.63 5.02
C LYS A 2 -15.88 3.66 4.37
N ARG A 3 -16.30 2.39 4.26
CA ARG A 3 -15.50 1.33 3.63
C ARG A 3 -15.04 1.72 2.21
N ARG A 4 -15.93 2.32 1.43
CA ARG A 4 -15.63 2.80 0.07
C ARG A 4 -14.51 3.83 0.07
N THR A 5 -14.52 4.76 1.01
CA THR A 5 -13.49 5.80 1.15
C THR A 5 -12.13 5.18 1.45
N LEU A 6 -12.09 4.20 2.35
CA LEU A 6 -10.85 3.48 2.68
C LEU A 6 -10.32 2.71 1.48
N LYS A 7 -11.19 2.08 0.70
CA LYS A 7 -10.79 1.37 -0.50
C LYS A 7 -10.15 2.31 -1.52
N ARG A 8 -10.77 3.48 -1.73
CA ARG A 8 -10.22 4.49 -2.63
C ARG A 8 -8.88 4.99 -2.15
N LEU A 9 -8.75 5.27 -0.85
CA LEU A 9 -7.49 5.74 -0.28
C LEU A 9 -6.40 4.70 -0.43
N THR A 10 -6.70 3.43 -0.15
CA THR A 10 -5.75 2.33 -0.29
C THR A 10 -5.26 2.22 -1.74
N ASN A 11 -6.19 2.21 -2.69
CA ASN A 11 -5.85 2.11 -4.10
C ASN A 11 -5.04 3.31 -4.57
N HIS A 12 -5.38 4.51 -4.09
CA HIS A 12 -4.66 5.74 -4.45
C HIS A 12 -3.21 5.71 -3.94
N LEU A 13 -3.01 5.40 -2.66
CA LEU A 13 -1.67 5.37 -2.07
C LEU A 13 -0.81 4.27 -2.68
N CYS A 14 -1.37 3.07 -2.84
CA CYS A 14 -0.63 1.96 -3.45
C CYS A 14 -0.32 2.24 -4.92
N GLY A 15 -1.25 2.88 -5.63
CA GLY A 15 -1.05 3.29 -7.02
C GLY A 15 0.08 4.30 -7.17
N GLU A 16 0.17 5.27 -6.25
CA GLU A 16 1.26 6.25 -6.27
C GLU A 16 2.61 5.58 -6.01
N LEU A 17 2.68 4.68 -5.04
CA LEU A 17 3.92 3.95 -4.74
C LEU A 17 4.34 3.08 -5.92
N PHE A 18 3.39 2.42 -6.56
CA PHE A 18 3.65 1.60 -7.74
C PHE A 18 4.19 2.45 -8.89
N ALA A 19 3.59 3.62 -9.11
CA ALA A 19 4.04 4.56 -10.14
C ALA A 19 5.47 5.05 -9.88
N GLU A 20 5.82 5.33 -8.61
CA GLU A 20 7.19 5.68 -8.24
C GLU A 20 8.16 4.56 -8.57
N CYS A 21 7.79 3.30 -8.34
CA CYS A 21 8.61 2.15 -8.71
C CYS A 21 8.82 2.07 -10.22
N VAL A 22 7.78 2.35 -11.01
CA VAL A 22 7.90 2.37 -12.47
C VAL A 22 8.92 3.44 -12.91
N VAL A 23 8.84 4.65 -12.33
CA VAL A 23 9.81 5.71 -12.61
C VAL A 23 11.22 5.27 -12.24
N MET A 24 11.40 4.68 -11.06
CA MET A 24 12.70 4.19 -10.61
C MET A 24 13.25 3.08 -11.49
N SER A 25 12.38 2.25 -12.09
CA SER A 25 12.81 1.20 -13.00
C SER A 25 13.43 1.75 -14.28
N HIS A 26 13.04 2.96 -14.68
CA HIS A 26 13.63 3.63 -15.85
C HIS A 26 14.95 4.33 -15.51
N ILE A 27 15.10 4.78 -14.26
CA ILE A 27 16.30 5.50 -13.81
C ILE A 27 17.39 4.53 -13.35
N HIS A 28 17.03 3.51 -12.59
CA HIS A 28 17.96 2.56 -11.97
C HIS A 28 17.81 1.18 -12.63
N LYS A 29 18.29 1.06 -13.87
CA LYS A 29 18.18 -0.19 -14.64
C LYS A 29 18.99 -1.33 -14.03
N ASP A 30 20.01 -1.01 -13.27
CA ASP A 30 20.83 -1.99 -12.54
C ASP A 30 20.13 -2.59 -11.30
N LYS A 31 19.01 -2.00 -10.88
CA LYS A 31 18.27 -2.42 -9.68
C LYS A 31 16.89 -3.01 -10.00
N GLN A 32 16.70 -3.51 -11.21
CA GLN A 32 15.40 -4.02 -11.67
C GLN A 32 14.86 -5.12 -10.76
N GLN A 33 15.71 -6.03 -10.30
CA GLN A 33 15.28 -7.13 -9.45
C GLN A 33 14.71 -6.61 -8.12
N GLN A 34 15.38 -5.65 -7.50
CA GLN A 34 14.91 -5.03 -6.25
C GLN A 34 13.60 -4.28 -6.46
N ILE A 35 13.49 -3.55 -7.57
CA ILE A 35 12.29 -2.80 -7.91
C ILE A 35 11.11 -3.72 -8.17
N ASP A 36 11.33 -4.82 -8.91
CA ASP A 36 10.29 -5.81 -9.17
C ASP A 36 9.78 -6.44 -7.88
N GLN A 37 10.67 -6.72 -6.93
CA GLN A 37 10.28 -7.24 -5.61
C GLN A 37 9.45 -6.22 -4.84
N MET A 38 9.79 -4.94 -4.92
CA MET A 38 9.02 -3.87 -4.27
C MET A 38 7.64 -3.72 -4.89
N MET A 39 7.54 -3.80 -6.22
CA MET A 39 6.26 -3.75 -6.92
C MET A 39 5.36 -4.92 -6.51
N ALA A 40 5.91 -6.13 -6.43
CA ALA A 40 5.18 -7.29 -5.95
C ALA A 40 4.70 -7.12 -4.51
N LYS A 41 5.55 -6.57 -3.64
CA LYS A 41 5.19 -6.29 -2.25
C LYS A 41 4.04 -5.28 -2.16
N ILE A 42 4.07 -4.23 -2.97
CA ILE A 42 3.00 -3.22 -2.99
C ILE A 42 1.68 -3.86 -3.39
N LEU A 43 1.67 -4.68 -4.44
CA LEU A 43 0.46 -5.35 -4.89
C LEU A 43 -0.08 -6.33 -3.85
N ASN A 44 0.79 -7.10 -3.20
CA ASN A 44 0.39 -8.03 -2.15
C ASN A 44 -0.17 -7.29 -0.93
N THR A 45 0.45 -6.17 -0.55
CA THR A 45 -0.03 -5.34 0.55
C THR A 45 -1.39 -4.74 0.22
N GLN A 46 -1.57 -4.24 -1.00
CA GLN A 46 -2.84 -3.69 -1.47
C GLN A 46 -3.95 -4.74 -1.41
N ASP A 47 -3.69 -5.93 -1.94
CA ASP A 47 -4.67 -7.02 -1.93
C ASP A 47 -5.06 -7.42 -0.52
N GLY A 48 -4.08 -7.53 0.38
CA GLY A 48 -4.32 -7.87 1.78
C GLY A 48 -5.17 -6.82 2.49
N LEU A 49 -4.88 -5.53 2.27
CA LEU A 49 -5.65 -4.45 2.86
C LEU A 49 -7.08 -4.41 2.33
N ILE A 50 -7.26 -4.56 1.02
CA ILE A 50 -8.59 -4.57 0.40
C ILE A 50 -9.40 -5.77 0.92
N MET A 51 -8.77 -6.94 1.08
CA MET A 51 -9.42 -8.13 1.62
C MET A 51 -9.93 -7.89 3.04
N ARG A 52 -9.16 -7.18 3.88
CA ARG A 52 -9.58 -6.83 5.23
C ARG A 52 -10.87 -6.02 5.26
N LEU A 53 -11.10 -5.17 4.26
CA LEU A 53 -12.32 -4.37 4.17
C LEU A 53 -13.56 -5.21 3.93
N SER A 54 -13.41 -6.41 3.38
CA SER A 54 -14.50 -7.35 3.16
C SER A 54 -14.89 -8.13 4.41
N HIS A 55 -14.07 -8.08 5.47
CA HIS A 55 -14.23 -8.87 6.68
C HIS A 55 -14.31 -8.00 7.94
N VAL A 56 -15.00 -6.87 7.87
CA VAL A 56 -15.18 -5.98 9.01
C VAL A 56 -16.16 -6.61 10.00
N GLU A 57 -15.74 -6.75 11.28
CA GLU A 57 -16.62 -7.23 12.33
C GLU A 57 -17.65 -6.18 12.70
N PRO A 58 -18.96 -6.50 12.72
CA PRO A 58 -20.01 -5.52 12.98
C PRO A 58 -19.94 -4.85 14.36
N GLY A 59 -19.33 -5.53 15.34
CA GLY A 59 -19.28 -5.02 16.71
C GLY A 59 -18.19 -4.00 17.00
N ASN A 60 -17.23 -3.77 16.11
CA ASN A 60 -16.07 -2.91 16.38
C ASN A 60 -15.61 -2.14 15.15
N VAL A 61 -16.54 -1.44 14.51
CA VAL A 61 -16.28 -0.73 13.26
C VAL A 61 -15.27 0.40 13.43
N LYS A 62 -15.40 1.20 14.51
CA LYS A 62 -14.49 2.31 14.77
C LYS A 62 -13.06 1.84 15.03
N GLY A 63 -12.90 0.80 15.84
CA GLY A 63 -11.58 0.23 16.13
C GLY A 63 -10.94 -0.35 14.89
N PHE A 64 -11.73 -1.02 14.06
CA PHE A 64 -11.26 -1.58 12.79
C PHE A 64 -10.73 -0.48 11.87
N PHE A 65 -11.51 0.59 11.66
CA PHE A 65 -11.12 1.66 10.76
C PHE A 65 -9.90 2.42 11.26
N LYS A 66 -9.81 2.64 12.56
CA LYS A 66 -8.64 3.28 13.17
C LYS A 66 -7.38 2.46 12.93
N LYS A 67 -7.44 1.15 13.20
CA LYS A 67 -6.30 0.27 12.99
C LYS A 67 -5.95 0.16 11.51
N TYR A 68 -6.94 0.07 10.64
CA TYR A 68 -6.73 0.00 9.19
C TYR A 68 -5.95 1.23 8.70
N ASN A 69 -6.38 2.43 9.11
CA ASN A 69 -5.69 3.66 8.75
C ASN A 69 -4.25 3.67 9.25
N GLN A 70 -4.02 3.25 10.49
CA GLN A 70 -2.68 3.17 11.05
C GLN A 70 -1.80 2.21 10.25
N ASP A 71 -2.32 1.04 9.91
CA ASP A 71 -1.57 0.03 9.14
C ASP A 71 -1.30 0.51 7.72
N LEU A 72 -2.29 1.15 7.08
CA LEU A 72 -2.13 1.68 5.73
C LEU A 72 -1.01 2.73 5.67
N TYR A 73 -1.03 3.70 6.57
CA TYR A 73 -0.02 4.75 6.58
C TYR A 73 1.35 4.22 6.99
N ALA A 74 1.40 3.23 7.88
CA ALA A 74 2.67 2.59 8.24
C ALA A 74 3.28 1.87 7.05
N GLN A 75 2.48 1.15 6.27
CA GLN A 75 2.96 0.45 5.07
C GLN A 75 3.39 1.44 3.99
N GLU A 76 2.63 2.51 3.80
CA GLU A 76 2.98 3.56 2.83
C GLU A 76 4.31 4.20 3.20
N LYS A 77 4.51 4.56 4.46
CA LYS A 77 5.73 5.19 4.94
C LYS A 77 6.93 4.26 4.77
N GLU A 78 6.78 2.99 5.16
CA GLU A 78 7.84 1.98 5.02
C GLU A 78 8.25 1.81 3.56
N THR A 79 7.28 1.65 2.68
CA THR A 79 7.54 1.44 1.25
C THR A 79 8.16 2.67 0.60
N ALA A 80 7.66 3.87 0.94
CA ALA A 80 8.22 5.11 0.44
C ALA A 80 9.69 5.26 0.85
N GLN A 81 10.03 4.87 2.08
CA GLN A 81 11.41 4.89 2.56
C GLN A 81 12.29 3.92 1.77
N MET A 82 11.81 2.72 1.49
CA MET A 82 12.55 1.75 0.68
C MET A 82 12.83 2.27 -0.73
N ILE A 83 11.86 2.96 -1.32
CA ILE A 83 12.02 3.56 -2.66
C ILE A 83 13.09 4.65 -2.62
N ARG A 84 13.11 5.48 -1.58
CA ARG A 84 14.11 6.55 -1.44
C ARG A 84 15.52 6.01 -1.27
N GLU A 85 15.67 4.83 -0.70
CA GLU A 85 16.97 4.19 -0.47
C GLU A 85 17.55 3.53 -1.73
N LEU A 86 16.77 3.48 -2.80
CA LEU A 86 17.28 2.99 -4.07
C LEU A 86 18.32 3.96 -4.65
#